data_a4f2c38c338a179cc81b429c5e05c314
#
_entry.id   a4f2c38c338a179cc81b429c5e05c314
#
_cell.length_a   1.000
_cell.length_b   1.000
_cell.length_c   1.000
_cell.angle_alpha   90.00
_cell.angle_beta   90.00
_cell.angle_gamma   90.00
#
_symmetry.space_group_name_H-M   'P 1'
#
loop_
_entity.id
_entity.type
_entity.pdbx_description
1 polymer ?
#
loop_
_entity_poly.entity_id
_entity_poly.type
_entity_poly.pdbx_seq_one_letter_code
_entity_poly.pdbx_strand_id
1 'polypeptide(L)'
;MIGAVSSGPMRRSAIVPLLVLVIGMAGCGSDNKSSTPSAQERPTTNARIQIVSPTPNQETGPDVTVQVKLIGAKEVPQVSGPLNPEEGHIHISLDGVVVAMAYSDSQTLKALTPGQHSVQVDFVAVDHVPFRNRVTAAVLFTVK
;
A
#
# COMPACT_ATOMS: atom_id res chain seq x y z
N MET A 1 -37.66 36.58 33.28
CA MET A 1 -36.69 37.68 33.45
C MET A 1 -36.09 37.98 32.09
N ILE A 2 -36.30 39.19 31.66
CA ILE A 2 -36.06 39.74 30.33
C ILE A 2 -34.63 40.28 30.30
N GLY A 3 -33.82 39.90 29.32
CA GLY A 3 -32.46 40.40 29.13
C GLY A 3 -32.23 40.90 27.70
N ALA A 4 -31.94 42.18 27.60
CA ALA A 4 -32.03 43.07 26.47
C ALA A 4 -31.04 42.82 25.34
N VAL A 5 -31.49 43.05 24.10
CA VAL A 5 -30.73 43.20 22.85
C VAL A 5 -30.05 44.58 22.84
N SER A 6 -28.73 44.62 22.62
CA SER A 6 -27.98 45.85 22.43
C SER A 6 -27.57 45.99 20.96
N SER A 7 -28.14 46.97 20.30
CA SER A 7 -27.84 47.42 18.93
C SER A 7 -26.69 48.41 18.96
N GLY A 8 -25.55 48.10 18.30
CA GLY A 8 -24.43 49.03 18.10
C GLY A 8 -24.46 49.67 16.69
N PRO A 9 -23.96 50.90 16.52
CA PRO A 9 -24.23 51.73 15.34
C PRO A 9 -23.32 51.45 14.16
N MET A 10 -23.91 51.52 12.98
CA MET A 10 -23.29 51.47 11.66
C MET A 10 -22.34 52.67 11.46
N ARG A 11 -21.04 52.39 11.28
CA ARG A 11 -20.07 53.36 10.79
C ARG A 11 -20.00 53.28 9.25
N ARG A 12 -20.42 54.35 8.60
CA ARG A 12 -20.21 54.60 7.16
C ARG A 12 -18.77 55.07 6.98
N SER A 13 -17.95 54.25 6.27
CA SER A 13 -16.63 54.68 5.84
C SER A 13 -16.62 55.01 4.35
N ALA A 14 -16.10 56.19 4.07
CA ALA A 14 -16.03 56.81 2.78
C ALA A 14 -15.09 56.08 1.83
N ILE A 15 -15.52 55.95 0.59
CA ILE A 15 -14.75 55.41 -0.53
C ILE A 15 -13.83 56.48 -1.10
N VAL A 16 -12.52 56.31 -1.02
CA VAL A 16 -11.53 57.11 -1.70
C VAL A 16 -11.06 56.31 -2.95
N PRO A 17 -11.21 56.83 -4.18
CA PRO A 17 -10.69 56.14 -5.36
C PRO A 17 -9.18 56.36 -5.45
N LEU A 18 -8.39 55.30 -5.23
CA LEU A 18 -6.94 55.31 -5.52
C LEU A 18 -6.70 54.93 -6.99
N LEU A 19 -6.23 55.90 -7.75
CA LEU A 19 -5.79 55.73 -9.14
C LEU A 19 -4.51 54.88 -9.17
N VAL A 20 -4.60 53.58 -9.56
CA VAL A 20 -3.45 52.71 -9.69
C VAL A 20 -2.91 52.82 -11.14
N LEU A 21 -1.73 53.35 -11.24
CA LEU A 21 -0.90 53.40 -12.47
C LEU A 21 -0.36 52.00 -12.77
N VAL A 22 -0.84 51.34 -13.81
CA VAL A 22 -0.35 50.03 -14.25
C VAL A 22 0.95 50.23 -15.04
N ILE A 23 2.09 49.96 -14.42
CA ILE A 23 3.38 49.80 -15.11
C ILE A 23 3.47 48.37 -15.58
N GLY A 24 3.35 48.14 -16.87
CA GLY A 24 3.56 46.84 -17.49
C GLY A 24 5.03 46.40 -17.40
N MET A 25 5.35 45.45 -16.53
CA MET A 25 6.60 44.71 -16.64
C MET A 25 6.34 43.45 -17.44
N ALA A 26 6.90 43.39 -18.64
CA ALA A 26 7.04 42.16 -19.42
C ALA A 26 8.00 41.23 -18.68
N GLY A 27 7.48 40.39 -17.82
CA GLY A 27 8.21 39.30 -17.20
C GLY A 27 8.33 38.14 -18.17
N CYS A 28 9.54 37.85 -18.68
CA CYS A 28 9.85 36.60 -19.31
C CYS A 28 9.57 35.47 -18.32
N GLY A 29 8.48 34.74 -18.55
CA GLY A 29 8.18 33.51 -17.84
C GLY A 29 9.22 32.47 -18.22
N SER A 30 10.19 32.23 -17.32
CA SER A 30 10.94 30.99 -17.33
C SER A 30 9.96 29.89 -16.96
N ASP A 31 9.57 29.08 -17.95
CA ASP A 31 8.90 27.82 -17.71
C ASP A 31 9.82 26.91 -16.89
N ASN A 32 9.84 27.13 -15.61
CA ASN A 32 10.40 26.18 -14.65
C ASN A 32 9.43 24.99 -14.63
N LYS A 33 9.57 24.09 -15.61
CA LYS A 33 8.99 22.75 -15.52
C LYS A 33 9.57 22.12 -14.27
N SER A 34 8.88 22.31 -13.17
CA SER A 34 9.02 21.48 -11.99
C SER A 34 8.73 20.06 -12.47
N SER A 35 9.79 19.33 -12.81
CA SER A 35 9.70 17.90 -13.04
C SER A 35 9.34 17.27 -11.69
N THR A 36 8.05 17.23 -11.40
CA THR A 36 7.53 16.30 -10.40
C THR A 36 8.10 14.93 -10.78
N PRO A 37 8.84 14.24 -9.89
CA PRO A 37 9.32 12.91 -10.20
C PRO A 37 8.10 12.10 -10.65
N SER A 38 8.10 11.67 -11.90
CA SER A 38 7.07 10.77 -12.41
C SER A 38 7.05 9.59 -11.46
N ALA A 39 5.95 9.39 -10.76
CA ALA A 39 5.76 8.17 -9.97
C ALA A 39 6.03 7.03 -10.94
N GLN A 40 7.13 6.32 -10.73
CA GLN A 40 7.59 5.26 -11.64
C GLN A 40 6.42 4.29 -11.79
N GLU A 41 5.90 4.16 -13.00
CA GLU A 41 4.74 3.30 -13.25
C GLU A 41 5.12 1.87 -12.86
N ARG A 42 4.36 1.31 -11.92
CA ARG A 42 4.66 -0.02 -11.40
C ARG A 42 4.56 -1.06 -12.52
N PRO A 43 5.54 -1.97 -12.62
CA PRO A 43 5.50 -3.02 -13.63
C PRO A 43 4.35 -4.00 -13.34
N THR A 44 3.85 -4.64 -14.40
CA THR A 44 3.06 -5.87 -14.32
C THR A 44 4.01 -7.06 -14.28
N THR A 45 3.57 -8.16 -13.66
CA THR A 45 4.31 -9.43 -13.63
C THR A 45 3.46 -10.56 -14.23
N ASN A 46 4.12 -11.58 -14.79
CA ASN A 46 3.48 -12.84 -15.19
C ASN A 46 3.54 -13.91 -14.08
N ALA A 47 4.06 -13.53 -12.91
CA ALA A 47 4.14 -14.42 -11.76
C ALA A 47 2.76 -14.92 -11.34
N ARG A 48 2.73 -16.15 -10.82
CA ARG A 48 1.57 -16.75 -10.15
C ARG A 48 2.04 -17.38 -8.87
N ILE A 49 1.19 -17.30 -7.85
CA ILE A 49 1.45 -17.90 -6.55
C ILE A 49 0.32 -18.85 -6.17
N GLN A 50 0.67 -19.97 -5.55
CA GLN A 50 -0.28 -20.96 -5.05
C GLN A 50 0.12 -21.36 -3.64
N ILE A 51 -0.86 -21.52 -2.75
CA ILE A 51 -0.66 -22.14 -1.45
C ILE A 51 -0.78 -23.65 -1.64
N VAL A 52 0.29 -24.38 -1.29
CA VAL A 52 0.34 -25.84 -1.33
C VAL A 52 -0.12 -26.41 0.01
N SER A 53 0.26 -25.75 1.11
CA SER A 53 -0.15 -26.09 2.48
C SER A 53 -0.33 -24.78 3.27
N PRO A 54 -1.33 -24.70 4.17
CA PRO A 54 -2.43 -25.67 4.36
C PRO A 54 -3.36 -25.71 3.15
N THR A 55 -4.05 -26.85 2.97
CA THR A 55 -5.12 -26.96 1.96
C THR A 55 -6.43 -26.35 2.49
N PRO A 56 -7.38 -25.99 1.60
CA PRO A 56 -8.67 -25.43 2.02
C PRO A 56 -9.38 -26.32 3.06
N ASN A 57 -9.78 -25.70 4.19
CA ASN A 57 -10.44 -26.35 5.33
C ASN A 57 -9.62 -27.45 6.02
N GLN A 58 -8.32 -27.50 5.83
CA GLN A 58 -7.46 -28.45 6.53
C GLN A 58 -7.52 -28.22 8.04
N GLU A 59 -7.55 -29.31 8.81
CA GLU A 59 -7.32 -29.28 10.25
C GLU A 59 -5.84 -29.45 10.53
N THR A 60 -5.29 -28.62 11.42
CA THR A 60 -3.86 -28.58 11.77
C THR A 60 -3.67 -28.51 13.27
N GLY A 61 -2.46 -28.80 13.72
CA GLY A 61 -2.02 -28.41 15.06
C GLY A 61 -1.64 -26.91 15.12
N PRO A 62 -1.14 -26.44 16.28
CA PRO A 62 -0.81 -25.04 16.51
C PRO A 62 0.39 -24.54 15.68
N ASP A 63 1.24 -25.42 15.20
CA ASP A 63 2.36 -25.06 14.32
C ASP A 63 2.00 -25.43 12.88
N VAL A 64 1.87 -24.41 12.03
CA VAL A 64 1.40 -24.55 10.65
C VAL A 64 2.48 -24.13 9.67
N THR A 65 2.93 -25.06 8.83
CA THR A 65 3.84 -24.72 7.75
C THR A 65 3.07 -24.26 6.52
N VAL A 66 3.20 -22.99 6.20
CA VAL A 66 2.71 -22.42 4.95
C VAL A 66 3.73 -22.75 3.87
N GLN A 67 3.33 -23.57 2.91
CA GLN A 67 4.13 -23.91 1.74
C GLN A 67 3.50 -23.29 0.51
N VAL A 68 4.32 -22.61 -0.29
CA VAL A 68 3.88 -21.90 -1.48
C VAL A 68 4.61 -22.40 -2.72
N LYS A 69 4.01 -22.17 -3.87
CA LYS A 69 4.65 -22.39 -5.17
C LYS A 69 4.58 -21.10 -5.96
N LEU A 70 5.75 -20.48 -6.18
CA LEU A 70 5.91 -19.34 -7.07
C LEU A 70 6.25 -19.84 -8.48
N ILE A 71 5.58 -19.29 -9.51
CA ILE A 71 5.73 -19.66 -10.90
C ILE A 71 5.97 -18.39 -11.72
N GLY A 72 6.98 -18.39 -12.59
CA GLY A 72 7.26 -17.29 -13.51
C GLY A 72 7.99 -16.11 -12.87
N ALA A 73 8.53 -16.27 -11.66
CA ALA A 73 9.35 -15.27 -10.97
C ALA A 73 10.34 -15.95 -10.01
N LYS A 74 11.24 -15.15 -9.45
CA LYS A 74 12.25 -15.55 -8.46
C LYS A 74 12.04 -14.81 -7.14
N GLU A 75 12.22 -15.52 -6.06
CA GLU A 75 12.36 -14.93 -4.74
C GLU A 75 13.75 -14.35 -4.57
N VAL A 76 13.79 -13.07 -4.19
CA VAL A 76 15.05 -12.34 -3.94
C VAL A 76 14.91 -11.53 -2.64
N PRO A 77 16.02 -11.34 -1.90
CA PRO A 77 16.01 -10.43 -0.76
C PRO A 77 15.62 -9.01 -1.18
N GLN A 78 15.16 -8.23 -0.22
CA GLN A 78 14.92 -6.81 -0.42
C GLN A 78 16.19 -6.12 -0.89
N VAL A 79 16.11 -5.42 -2.01
CA VAL A 79 17.22 -4.63 -2.56
C VAL A 79 16.69 -3.28 -3.04
N SER A 80 17.54 -2.26 -2.97
CA SER A 80 17.27 -0.97 -3.59
C SER A 80 17.70 -1.02 -5.05
N GLY A 81 16.80 -0.68 -5.97
CA GLY A 81 17.11 -0.67 -7.39
C GLY A 81 15.87 -0.62 -8.28
N PRO A 82 16.06 -0.71 -9.60
CA PRO A 82 14.96 -0.79 -10.54
C PRO A 82 14.07 -2.02 -10.25
N LEU A 83 12.76 -1.83 -10.39
CA LEU A 83 11.81 -2.93 -10.22
C LEU A 83 11.91 -3.90 -11.40
N ASN A 84 12.14 -5.18 -11.09
CA ASN A 84 12.09 -6.27 -12.06
C ASN A 84 10.76 -7.03 -11.88
N PRO A 85 9.94 -7.19 -12.95
CA PRO A 85 8.67 -7.90 -12.86
C PRO A 85 8.80 -9.39 -12.51
N GLU A 86 10.00 -9.96 -12.63
CA GLU A 86 10.28 -11.38 -12.34
C GLU A 86 11.00 -11.59 -11.00
N GLU A 87 11.20 -10.53 -10.20
CA GLU A 87 11.92 -10.61 -8.92
C GLU A 87 11.13 -9.93 -7.79
N GLY A 88 11.10 -10.58 -6.65
CA GLY A 88 10.38 -10.10 -5.48
C GLY A 88 10.47 -11.08 -4.31
N HIS A 89 9.59 -10.91 -3.35
CA HIS A 89 9.49 -11.81 -2.20
C HIS A 89 8.03 -12.00 -1.79
N ILE A 90 7.80 -12.91 -0.86
CA ILE A 90 6.46 -13.32 -0.45
C ILE A 90 6.13 -12.70 0.91
N HIS A 91 5.05 -11.94 0.98
CA HIS A 91 4.42 -11.56 2.24
C HIS A 91 3.39 -12.62 2.63
N ILE A 92 3.47 -13.07 3.88
CA ILE A 92 2.50 -14.00 4.46
C ILE A 92 1.70 -13.25 5.51
N SER A 93 0.39 -13.20 5.32
CA SER A 93 -0.55 -12.62 6.26
C SER A 93 -1.38 -13.72 6.93
N LEU A 94 -1.54 -13.61 8.25
CA LEU A 94 -2.45 -14.42 9.05
C LEU A 94 -3.58 -13.52 9.55
N ASP A 95 -4.82 -13.87 9.26
CA ASP A 95 -6.01 -13.12 9.66
C ASP A 95 -5.95 -11.63 9.31
N GLY A 96 -5.37 -11.34 8.14
CA GLY A 96 -5.22 -9.98 7.61
C GLY A 96 -4.01 -9.19 8.10
N VAL A 97 -3.17 -9.77 8.97
CA VAL A 97 -1.94 -9.13 9.47
C VAL A 97 -0.72 -9.80 8.85
N VAL A 98 0.20 -9.02 8.28
CA VAL A 98 1.48 -9.54 7.76
C VAL A 98 2.31 -10.04 8.94
N VAL A 99 2.59 -11.34 8.96
CA VAL A 99 3.32 -12.03 10.05
C VAL A 99 4.71 -12.50 9.62
N ALA A 100 4.95 -12.63 8.32
CA ALA A 100 6.25 -13.03 7.79
C ALA A 100 6.51 -12.45 6.38
N MET A 101 7.80 -12.29 6.09
CA MET A 101 8.33 -12.02 4.76
C MET A 101 9.23 -13.19 4.41
N ALA A 102 8.80 -14.02 3.47
CA ALA A 102 9.51 -15.22 3.08
C ALA A 102 10.36 -14.98 1.84
N TYR A 103 11.56 -15.53 1.88
CA TYR A 103 12.51 -15.58 0.77
C TYR A 103 12.78 -17.03 0.38
N SER A 104 11.83 -17.89 0.70
CA SER A 104 11.82 -19.32 0.40
C SER A 104 10.36 -19.79 0.29
N ASP A 105 10.20 -20.93 -0.33
CA ASP A 105 8.90 -21.55 -0.63
C ASP A 105 8.14 -22.08 0.60
N SER A 106 8.70 -21.96 1.81
CA SER A 106 8.03 -22.40 3.04
C SER A 106 8.34 -21.54 4.26
N GLN A 107 7.32 -21.35 5.12
CA GLN A 107 7.40 -20.62 6.37
C GLN A 107 6.52 -21.28 7.42
N THR A 108 7.07 -21.58 8.60
CA THR A 108 6.28 -22.12 9.72
C THR A 108 5.78 -20.99 10.62
N LEU A 109 4.47 -20.90 10.76
CA LEU A 109 3.78 -20.09 11.75
C LEU A 109 3.61 -20.93 13.02
N LYS A 110 4.01 -20.40 14.17
CA LYS A 110 4.05 -21.16 15.44
C LYS A 110 3.01 -20.67 16.44
N ALA A 111 2.56 -21.61 17.28
CA ALA A 111 1.71 -21.33 18.43
C ALA A 111 0.40 -20.59 18.05
N LEU A 112 -0.21 -20.98 16.96
CA LEU A 112 -1.51 -20.44 16.57
C LEU A 112 -2.57 -20.88 17.56
N THR A 113 -3.52 -20.00 17.84
CA THR A 113 -4.65 -20.31 18.73
C THR A 113 -5.60 -21.30 18.07
N PRO A 114 -6.32 -22.14 18.84
CA PRO A 114 -7.38 -22.97 18.27
C PRO A 114 -8.49 -22.12 17.65
N GLY A 115 -8.98 -22.54 16.49
CA GLY A 115 -10.03 -21.85 15.76
C GLY A 115 -9.79 -21.79 14.25
N GLN A 116 -10.68 -21.10 13.56
CA GLN A 116 -10.54 -20.85 12.11
C GLN A 116 -9.59 -19.69 11.86
N HIS A 117 -8.67 -19.89 10.94
CA HIS A 117 -7.70 -18.89 10.48
C HIS A 117 -7.71 -18.75 8.98
N SER A 118 -7.26 -17.57 8.50
CA SER A 118 -6.99 -17.31 7.10
C SER A 118 -5.51 -17.05 6.89
N VAL A 119 -4.90 -17.73 5.93
CA VAL A 119 -3.57 -17.37 5.40
C VAL A 119 -3.76 -16.75 4.03
N GLN A 120 -3.15 -15.60 3.83
CA GLN A 120 -2.99 -14.97 2.52
C GLN A 120 -1.51 -14.82 2.21
N VAL A 121 -1.13 -15.06 0.97
CA VAL A 121 0.22 -14.86 0.46
C VAL A 121 0.17 -13.88 -0.70
N ASP A 122 1.05 -12.88 -0.67
CA ASP A 122 1.19 -11.88 -1.74
C ASP A 122 2.63 -11.91 -2.25
N PHE A 123 2.82 -12.06 -3.55
CA PHE A 123 4.11 -11.82 -4.17
C PHE A 123 4.25 -10.33 -4.47
N VAL A 124 5.25 -9.70 -3.88
CA VAL A 124 5.50 -8.27 -3.97
C VAL A 124 6.88 -7.98 -4.55
N ALA A 125 7.04 -6.80 -5.15
CA ALA A 125 8.33 -6.37 -5.68
C ALA A 125 9.35 -6.11 -4.54
N VAL A 126 10.60 -5.95 -4.89
CA VAL A 126 11.72 -5.74 -3.95
C VAL A 126 11.56 -4.54 -3.03
N ASP A 127 10.67 -3.61 -3.34
CA ASP A 127 10.33 -2.42 -2.54
C ASP A 127 9.14 -2.65 -1.57
N HIS A 128 8.70 -3.89 -1.37
CA HIS A 128 7.55 -4.32 -0.54
C HIS A 128 6.18 -3.84 -1.03
N VAL A 129 6.08 -3.32 -2.24
CA VAL A 129 4.82 -2.85 -2.79
C VAL A 129 4.33 -3.84 -3.85
N PRO A 130 3.03 -4.15 -3.91
CA PRO A 130 2.49 -5.06 -4.92
C PRO A 130 2.79 -4.59 -6.35
N PHE A 131 2.94 -5.52 -7.27
CA PHE A 131 2.91 -5.25 -8.70
C PHE A 131 1.58 -4.61 -9.12
N ARG A 132 1.53 -3.98 -10.29
CA ARG A 132 0.30 -3.37 -10.81
C ARG A 132 -0.86 -4.37 -10.88
N ASN A 133 -0.59 -5.59 -11.34
CA ASN A 133 -1.50 -6.74 -11.21
C ASN A 133 -1.11 -7.51 -9.95
N ARG A 134 -1.88 -7.41 -8.88
CA ARG A 134 -1.62 -8.14 -7.65
C ARG A 134 -1.53 -9.64 -7.89
N VAL A 135 -0.53 -10.28 -7.27
CA VAL A 135 -0.32 -11.73 -7.32
C VAL A 135 -0.53 -12.26 -5.92
N THR A 136 -1.69 -12.84 -5.67
CA THR A 136 -2.13 -13.25 -4.33
C THR A 136 -2.83 -14.61 -4.37
N ALA A 137 -2.74 -15.35 -3.27
CA ALA A 137 -3.55 -16.53 -2.99
C ALA A 137 -3.96 -16.53 -1.51
N ALA A 138 -5.10 -17.14 -1.20
CA ALA A 138 -5.56 -17.23 0.18
C ALA A 138 -6.24 -18.58 0.44
N VAL A 139 -6.21 -19.02 1.70
CA VAL A 139 -6.82 -20.26 2.16
C VAL A 139 -7.34 -20.11 3.60
N LEU A 140 -8.47 -20.76 3.88
CA LEU A 140 -8.99 -20.94 5.24
C LEU A 140 -8.62 -22.34 5.75
N PHE A 141 -8.23 -22.42 7.03
CA PHE A 141 -7.91 -23.67 7.71
C PHE A 141 -8.34 -23.61 9.19
N THR A 142 -8.28 -24.71 9.91
CA THR A 142 -8.69 -24.76 11.33
C THR A 142 -7.58 -25.35 12.19
N VAL A 143 -7.22 -24.64 13.25
CA VAL A 143 -6.30 -25.14 14.29
C VAL A 143 -7.11 -25.84 15.39
N LYS A 144 -6.68 -27.03 15.78
CA LYS A 144 -7.30 -27.86 16.85
C LYS A 144 -6.49 -27.78 18.15
#